data_1eeaf05e86f351502eb486db20b518c7
#
_entry.id   1eeaf05e86f351502eb486db20b518c7
#
_cell.length_a   1.000
_cell.length_b   1.000
_cell.length_c   1.000
_cell.angle_alpha   90.00
_cell.angle_beta   90.00
_cell.angle_gamma   90.00
#
_symmetry.space_group_name_H-M   'P 1'
#
loop_
_entity.id
_entity.type
_entity.pdbx_description
1 polymer ?
#
loop_
_entity_poly.entity_id
_entity_poly.type
_entity_poly.pdbx_seq_one_letter_code
_entity_poly.pdbx_strand_id
1 'polypeptide(L)'
;MDYLSNNSASYFQNPSQTGKITVEGVFYNPAGTAFLEDGKYFNVNMQNSMIQESMTLNGKKMASNRYAGAPSFNYVQKKGSNSIFANASVVAGGATLKYDEGVAGINLAAETFDNMTRGLLGAKVTRNQFSGQNRYYQLMFGGAHQLTDKLSIGGGLKYVHAMRKLNGHASFGYNPFVGARVGLKGNELYLDSRRRADGVGAVLGLDYKATDTLNFAVKYETPVKLKFKTKATESTDMTLAGRKIGLSDFYPKYANGVNSRRDLPGVLSLGVSKDINDWTVSGGYIHYFNKAANMDGIDYRDGHEVNFGVDYRFSPKWTWHAGYNYAHTGAPKQSYNDTEYAIDAQIYTTGLTFKPTENHEWKFGVGYVKYNSENGEPEITHGIKLDKSKVKYDKEVGVFSLGYTYKF
;
A
#
# COMPACT_ATOMS: atom_id res chain seq x y z
N MET A 1 -5.97 1.26 1.77
CA MET A 1 -5.90 0.73 0.38
C MET A 1 -4.60 -0.02 0.23
N ASP A 2 -4.61 -1.18 -0.43
CA ASP A 2 -3.40 -2.02 -0.52
C ASP A 2 -2.51 -1.64 -1.70
N TYR A 3 -3.05 -0.98 -2.73
CA TYR A 3 -2.32 -0.61 -3.94
C TYR A 3 -1.39 0.58 -3.73
N LEU A 4 -0.17 0.51 -4.29
CA LEU A 4 0.82 1.58 -4.26
C LEU A 4 1.00 2.18 -5.66
N SER A 5 0.69 3.46 -5.81
CA SER A 5 0.97 4.24 -7.02
C SER A 5 2.45 4.66 -7.11
N ASN A 6 3.15 4.70 -6.00
CA ASN A 6 4.52 5.17 -5.82
C ASN A 6 5.58 4.10 -6.14
N ASN A 7 5.69 3.67 -7.39
CA ASN A 7 6.51 2.51 -7.77
C ASN A 7 7.96 2.82 -8.17
N SER A 8 8.36 4.09 -8.24
CA SER A 8 9.70 4.49 -8.71
C SER A 8 10.28 5.68 -7.97
N ALA A 9 11.57 5.94 -8.17
CA ALA A 9 12.22 7.15 -7.68
C ALA A 9 11.60 8.41 -8.27
N SER A 10 11.17 8.37 -9.54
CA SER A 10 10.51 9.49 -10.20
C SER A 10 9.22 9.94 -9.52
N TYR A 11 8.48 9.00 -8.90
CA TYR A 11 7.27 9.36 -8.14
C TYR A 11 7.60 10.28 -6.96
N PHE A 12 8.69 10.00 -6.24
CA PHE A 12 9.12 10.83 -5.11
C PHE A 12 9.91 12.08 -5.52
N GLN A 13 10.14 12.26 -6.80
CA GLN A 13 10.55 13.53 -7.39
C GLN A 13 9.30 14.37 -7.75
N ASN A 14 8.36 13.77 -8.45
CA ASN A 14 7.13 14.37 -8.96
C ASN A 14 6.08 13.25 -9.13
N PRO A 15 4.97 13.23 -8.38
CA PRO A 15 4.02 12.11 -8.38
C PRO A 15 3.18 12.02 -9.67
N SER A 16 3.18 13.07 -10.50
CA SER A 16 2.41 13.10 -11.75
C SER A 16 3.18 12.42 -12.90
N GLN A 17 3.20 11.09 -12.88
CA GLN A 17 3.98 10.29 -13.82
C GLN A 17 3.20 9.79 -15.05
N THR A 18 1.87 9.66 -14.96
CA THR A 18 1.04 9.02 -16.01
C THR A 18 1.18 9.69 -17.37
N GLY A 19 1.24 11.03 -17.41
CA GLY A 19 1.38 11.82 -18.65
C GLY A 19 2.81 11.95 -19.17
N LYS A 20 3.81 11.35 -18.50
CA LYS A 20 5.22 11.48 -18.89
C LYS A 20 5.68 10.29 -19.72
N ILE A 21 6.43 10.57 -20.79
CA ILE A 21 7.07 9.56 -21.65
C ILE A 21 8.43 9.23 -21.06
N THR A 22 8.55 8.13 -20.31
CA THR A 22 9.77 7.68 -19.66
C THR A 22 9.88 6.15 -19.68
N VAL A 23 11.05 5.60 -19.33
CA VAL A 23 11.24 4.15 -19.17
C VAL A 23 10.34 3.59 -18.05
N GLU A 24 10.09 4.36 -17.00
CA GLU A 24 9.17 4.00 -15.91
C GLU A 24 7.70 4.04 -16.34
N GLY A 25 7.41 4.55 -17.54
CA GLY A 25 6.11 4.41 -18.20
C GLY A 25 5.63 2.97 -18.29
N VAL A 26 6.52 1.97 -18.28
CA VAL A 26 6.13 0.56 -18.15
C VAL A 26 5.10 0.39 -17.04
N PHE A 27 5.29 1.02 -15.89
CA PHE A 27 4.35 0.98 -14.77
C PHE A 27 3.25 2.06 -14.89
N TYR A 28 3.61 3.32 -15.23
CA TYR A 28 2.68 4.46 -15.16
C TYR A 28 1.76 4.61 -16.36
N ASN A 29 2.26 4.38 -17.58
CA ASN A 29 1.49 4.27 -18.82
C ASN A 29 2.31 3.54 -19.88
N PRO A 30 2.07 2.23 -20.11
CA PRO A 30 2.91 1.44 -21.01
C PRO A 30 2.89 1.92 -22.47
N ALA A 31 1.82 2.60 -22.92
CA ALA A 31 1.75 3.14 -24.27
C ALA A 31 2.86 4.18 -24.55
N GLY A 32 3.23 4.98 -23.56
CA GLY A 32 4.29 5.98 -23.69
C GLY A 32 5.66 5.39 -24.06
N THR A 33 5.90 4.10 -23.76
CA THR A 33 7.17 3.44 -24.10
C THR A 33 7.39 3.31 -25.61
N ALA A 34 6.32 3.37 -26.44
CA ALA A 34 6.41 3.38 -27.89
C ALA A 34 6.97 4.70 -28.46
N PHE A 35 6.99 5.77 -27.68
CA PHE A 35 7.56 7.07 -28.07
C PHE A 35 8.99 7.31 -27.57
N LEU A 36 9.59 6.36 -26.87
CA LEU A 36 11.01 6.43 -26.54
C LEU A 36 11.88 6.37 -27.80
N GLU A 37 13.11 6.79 -27.70
CA GLU A 37 14.10 6.58 -28.75
C GLU A 37 14.41 5.08 -28.88
N ASP A 38 14.84 4.66 -30.09
CA ASP A 38 15.29 3.29 -30.33
C ASP A 38 16.46 2.93 -29.42
N GLY A 39 16.39 1.75 -28.77
CA GLY A 39 17.39 1.28 -27.83
C GLY A 39 16.84 0.26 -26.85
N LYS A 40 17.70 -0.19 -26.00
CA LYS A 40 17.36 -1.05 -24.85
C LYS A 40 17.60 -0.25 -23.60
N TYR A 41 16.65 -0.30 -22.67
CA TYR A 41 16.68 0.45 -21.41
C TYR A 41 16.54 -0.51 -20.26
N PHE A 42 17.37 -0.31 -19.27
CA PHE A 42 17.28 -0.99 -17.99
C PHE A 42 17.16 0.07 -16.89
N ASN A 43 16.12 -0.01 -16.09
CA ASN A 43 15.87 0.94 -14.99
C ASN A 43 15.67 0.17 -13.69
N VAL A 44 16.34 0.59 -12.65
CA VAL A 44 16.20 0.07 -11.29
C VAL A 44 15.88 1.19 -10.33
N ASN A 45 15.00 0.92 -9.39
CA ASN A 45 14.68 1.87 -8.32
C ASN A 45 14.69 1.15 -6.97
N MET A 46 15.08 1.91 -5.95
CA MET A 46 14.96 1.52 -4.54
C MET A 46 14.30 2.66 -3.76
N GLN A 47 13.20 2.36 -3.12
CA GLN A 47 12.55 3.25 -2.18
C GLN A 47 12.82 2.77 -0.76
N ASN A 48 13.30 3.64 0.10
CA ASN A 48 13.50 3.39 1.52
C ASN A 48 12.55 4.27 2.30
N SER A 49 11.60 3.66 2.99
CA SER A 49 10.58 4.35 3.75
C SER A 49 10.83 4.20 5.25
N MET A 50 10.76 5.31 5.97
CA MET A 50 10.70 5.37 7.43
C MET A 50 9.22 5.50 7.79
N ILE A 51 8.63 4.43 8.34
CA ILE A 51 7.20 4.33 8.61
C ILE A 51 6.98 4.42 10.11
N GLN A 52 6.15 5.38 10.53
CA GLN A 52 5.66 5.51 11.89
C GLN A 52 4.15 5.31 11.88
N GLU A 53 3.68 4.25 12.50
CA GLU A 53 2.26 3.98 12.71
C GLU A 53 1.97 3.89 14.20
N SER A 54 0.85 4.46 14.64
CA SER A 54 0.47 4.39 16.04
C SER A 54 -1.03 4.35 16.27
N MET A 55 -1.39 3.72 17.38
CA MET A 55 -2.73 3.69 17.94
C MET A 55 -2.68 4.30 19.33
N THR A 56 -3.59 5.23 19.63
CA THR A 56 -3.70 5.83 20.95
C THR A 56 -5.05 5.46 21.56
N LEU A 57 -5.03 4.83 22.74
CA LEU A 57 -6.20 4.46 23.52
C LEU A 57 -6.04 4.96 24.96
N ASN A 58 -7.01 5.74 25.45
CA ASN A 58 -7.02 6.29 26.82
C ASN A 58 -5.69 7.01 27.17
N GLY A 59 -5.13 7.77 26.23
CA GLY A 59 -3.86 8.50 26.38
C GLY A 59 -2.59 7.65 26.24
N LYS A 60 -2.70 6.31 26.19
CA LYS A 60 -1.55 5.43 25.92
C LYS A 60 -1.34 5.28 24.42
N LYS A 61 -0.16 5.68 23.95
CA LYS A 61 0.28 5.52 22.54
C LYS A 61 1.03 4.19 22.38
N MET A 62 0.57 3.38 21.44
CA MET A 62 1.21 2.13 21.01
C MET A 62 1.73 2.36 19.58
N ALA A 63 3.04 2.33 19.39
CA ALA A 63 3.68 2.74 18.14
C ALA A 63 4.54 1.63 17.52
N SER A 64 4.63 1.66 16.19
CA SER A 64 5.57 0.89 15.40
C SER A 64 6.37 1.83 14.52
N ASN A 65 7.69 1.88 14.73
CA ASN A 65 8.63 2.65 13.92
C ASN A 65 9.49 1.68 13.13
N ARG A 66 9.38 1.68 11.81
CA ARG A 66 10.05 0.67 10.96
C ARG A 66 10.57 1.27 9.66
N TYR A 67 11.52 0.55 9.07
CA TYR A 67 12.04 0.82 7.74
C TYR A 67 11.54 -0.23 6.76
N ALA A 68 11.24 0.20 5.54
CA ALA A 68 10.87 -0.68 4.44
C ALA A 68 11.64 -0.32 3.18
N GLY A 69 12.13 -1.34 2.48
CA GLY A 69 12.66 -1.21 1.13
C GLY A 69 11.65 -1.74 0.11
N ALA A 70 11.42 -0.98 -0.96
CA ALA A 70 10.59 -1.41 -2.09
C ALA A 70 11.39 -1.25 -3.40
N PRO A 71 11.98 -2.33 -3.92
CA PRO A 71 12.66 -2.30 -5.21
C PRO A 71 11.65 -2.34 -6.37
N SER A 72 12.02 -1.72 -7.50
CA SER A 72 11.37 -1.95 -8.79
C SER A 72 12.38 -2.02 -9.92
N PHE A 73 12.05 -2.80 -10.95
CA PHE A 73 12.85 -3.02 -12.15
C PHE A 73 11.97 -2.82 -13.36
N ASN A 74 12.49 -2.09 -14.35
CA ASN A 74 11.86 -1.92 -15.63
C ASN A 74 12.86 -2.24 -16.74
N TYR A 75 12.41 -2.97 -17.74
CA TYR A 75 13.14 -3.20 -18.98
C TYR A 75 12.26 -2.76 -20.13
N VAL A 76 12.84 -2.04 -21.09
CA VAL A 76 12.19 -1.68 -22.34
C VAL A 76 13.16 -1.94 -23.50
N GLN A 77 12.69 -2.59 -24.54
CA GLN A 77 13.35 -2.63 -25.83
C GLN A 77 12.44 -1.95 -26.86
N LYS A 78 12.90 -0.82 -27.37
CA LYS A 78 12.21 -0.02 -28.38
C LYS A 78 12.90 -0.17 -29.72
N LYS A 79 12.12 -0.46 -30.77
CA LYS A 79 12.63 -0.53 -32.18
C LYS A 79 11.52 -0.11 -33.16
N GLY A 80 11.78 0.93 -33.92
CA GLY A 80 10.82 1.48 -34.87
C GLY A 80 9.52 1.92 -34.19
N SER A 81 8.37 1.44 -34.61
CA SER A 81 7.08 1.76 -33.99
C SER A 81 6.73 0.89 -32.78
N ASN A 82 7.57 -0.07 -32.40
CA ASN A 82 7.25 -1.06 -31.37
C ASN A 82 8.14 -0.94 -30.15
N SER A 83 7.58 -1.22 -28.96
CA SER A 83 8.34 -1.53 -27.77
C SER A 83 7.83 -2.80 -27.11
N ILE A 84 8.73 -3.55 -26.48
CA ILE A 84 8.41 -4.63 -25.56
C ILE A 84 8.98 -4.27 -24.19
N PHE A 85 8.32 -4.70 -23.14
CA PHE A 85 8.72 -4.30 -21.79
C PHE A 85 8.46 -5.40 -20.75
N ALA A 86 9.18 -5.26 -19.65
CA ALA A 86 8.97 -6.05 -18.43
C ALA A 86 9.06 -5.14 -17.19
N ASN A 87 8.28 -5.45 -16.16
CA ASN A 87 8.37 -4.82 -14.84
C ASN A 87 8.36 -5.88 -13.75
N ALA A 88 9.17 -5.67 -12.71
CA ALA A 88 9.09 -6.39 -11.45
C ALA A 88 9.09 -5.39 -10.30
N SER A 89 8.09 -5.46 -9.42
CA SER A 89 7.90 -4.42 -8.39
C SER A 89 7.08 -4.89 -7.19
N VAL A 90 7.09 -4.08 -6.13
CA VAL A 90 6.18 -4.22 -4.99
C VAL A 90 5.01 -3.27 -5.23
N VAL A 91 3.81 -3.81 -5.44
CA VAL A 91 2.62 -3.02 -5.81
C VAL A 91 1.65 -2.78 -4.66
N ALA A 92 1.88 -3.40 -3.50
CA ALA A 92 1.11 -3.14 -2.30
C ALA A 92 1.87 -3.56 -1.05
N GLY A 93 1.51 -2.94 0.08
CA GLY A 93 2.10 -3.22 1.38
C GLY A 93 3.37 -2.42 1.66
N GLY A 94 4.14 -2.85 2.64
CA GLY A 94 5.28 -2.08 3.13
C GLY A 94 6.13 -2.86 4.14
N ALA A 95 6.51 -2.19 5.23
CA ALA A 95 7.31 -2.75 6.31
C ALA A 95 6.62 -3.90 7.04
N THR A 96 7.41 -4.65 7.79
CA THR A 96 6.89 -5.45 8.89
C THR A 96 6.67 -4.52 10.07
N LEU A 97 5.42 -4.21 10.37
CA LEU A 97 5.04 -3.47 11.58
C LEU A 97 5.28 -4.34 12.79
N LYS A 98 5.78 -3.75 13.86
CA LYS A 98 6.03 -4.46 15.12
C LYS A 98 5.67 -3.54 16.28
N TYR A 99 4.68 -3.95 17.04
CA TYR A 99 4.15 -3.23 18.20
C TYR A 99 4.63 -3.94 19.46
N ASP A 100 5.78 -3.51 19.99
CA ASP A 100 6.38 -4.09 21.21
C ASP A 100 5.62 -3.68 22.48
N GLU A 101 4.93 -2.52 22.42
CA GLU A 101 4.05 -2.02 23.50
C GLU A 101 2.58 -2.45 23.33
N GLY A 102 2.32 -3.27 22.31
CA GLY A 102 1.03 -3.85 22.02
C GLY A 102 0.18 -3.10 21.03
N VAL A 103 -1.05 -3.59 20.87
CA VAL A 103 -2.08 -3.08 19.98
C VAL A 103 -3.35 -2.72 20.73
N ALA A 104 -4.13 -1.79 20.20
CA ALA A 104 -5.31 -1.25 20.89
C ALA A 104 -6.44 -2.29 21.05
N GLY A 105 -6.64 -3.18 20.07
CA GLY A 105 -7.72 -4.16 20.10
C GLY A 105 -7.63 -5.13 21.29
N ILE A 106 -6.43 -5.52 21.70
CA ILE A 106 -6.23 -6.40 22.86
C ILE A 106 -6.55 -5.64 24.17
N ASN A 107 -6.19 -4.36 24.27
CA ASN A 107 -6.56 -3.54 25.42
C ASN A 107 -8.07 -3.32 25.50
N LEU A 108 -8.73 -3.07 24.35
CA LEU A 108 -10.21 -2.98 24.29
C LEU A 108 -10.89 -4.29 24.65
N ALA A 109 -10.31 -5.44 24.31
CA ALA A 109 -10.83 -6.74 24.74
C ALA A 109 -10.80 -6.89 26.25
N ALA A 110 -9.70 -6.52 26.91
CA ALA A 110 -9.61 -6.53 28.38
C ALA A 110 -10.65 -5.60 29.03
N GLU A 111 -10.79 -4.36 28.52
CA GLU A 111 -11.82 -3.42 28.98
C GLU A 111 -13.24 -4.00 28.81
N THR A 112 -13.49 -4.69 27.70
CA THR A 112 -14.80 -5.30 27.42
C THR A 112 -15.11 -6.42 28.42
N PHE A 113 -14.15 -7.31 28.69
CA PHE A 113 -14.31 -8.36 29.70
C PHE A 113 -14.53 -7.77 31.11
N ASP A 114 -13.81 -6.71 31.44
CA ASP A 114 -13.97 -6.03 32.72
C ASP A 114 -15.36 -5.39 32.85
N ASN A 115 -15.83 -4.69 31.83
CA ASN A 115 -17.15 -4.08 31.79
C ASN A 115 -18.29 -5.08 31.87
N MET A 116 -18.15 -6.32 31.35
CA MET A 116 -19.14 -7.38 31.44
C MET A 116 -19.38 -7.80 32.91
N THR A 117 -18.40 -7.58 33.80
CA THR A 117 -18.47 -7.88 35.22
C THR A 117 -18.59 -6.61 36.08
N ARG A 118 -18.89 -5.45 35.46
CA ARG A 118 -18.96 -4.13 36.11
C ARG A 118 -17.68 -3.77 36.86
N GLY A 119 -16.51 -4.12 36.30
CA GLY A 119 -15.20 -3.86 36.88
C GLY A 119 -14.73 -4.86 37.93
N LEU A 120 -15.57 -5.84 38.31
CA LEU A 120 -15.22 -6.82 39.37
C LEU A 120 -14.14 -7.81 38.92
N LEU A 121 -14.02 -8.06 37.59
CA LEU A 121 -13.01 -8.95 37.05
C LEU A 121 -11.61 -8.36 37.22
N GLY A 122 -11.46 -7.02 37.14
CA GLY A 122 -10.18 -6.32 37.15
C GLY A 122 -9.29 -6.75 36.00
N ALA A 123 -9.89 -7.00 34.82
CA ALA A 123 -9.17 -7.50 33.65
C ALA A 123 -8.17 -6.45 33.16
N LYS A 124 -6.91 -6.85 33.00
CA LYS A 124 -5.83 -6.02 32.47
C LYS A 124 -4.92 -6.85 31.57
N VAL A 125 -4.36 -6.18 30.57
CA VAL A 125 -3.37 -6.79 29.69
C VAL A 125 -2.01 -6.83 30.40
N THR A 126 -1.41 -8.02 30.50
CA THR A 126 -0.07 -8.24 31.09
C THR A 126 0.98 -8.44 30.02
N ARG A 127 0.60 -8.95 28.84
CA ARG A 127 1.44 -9.05 27.65
C ARG A 127 0.63 -8.66 26.42
N ASN A 128 1.25 -7.90 25.52
CA ASN A 128 0.62 -7.47 24.27
C ASN A 128 1.72 -7.17 23.25
N GLN A 129 2.05 -8.14 22.42
CA GLN A 129 3.11 -8.04 21.41
C GLN A 129 2.57 -8.51 20.09
N PHE A 130 2.65 -7.66 19.07
CA PHE A 130 2.12 -7.96 17.74
C PHE A 130 3.08 -7.55 16.65
N SER A 131 3.08 -8.32 15.56
CA SER A 131 3.69 -7.92 14.30
C SER A 131 2.80 -8.27 13.12
N GLY A 132 2.75 -7.39 12.14
CA GLY A 132 1.99 -7.57 10.91
C GLY A 132 2.83 -7.24 9.68
N GLN A 133 2.60 -7.95 8.59
CA GLN A 133 3.24 -7.67 7.30
C GLN A 133 2.26 -7.92 6.16
N ASN A 134 2.17 -6.95 5.24
CA ASN A 134 1.52 -7.10 3.96
C ASN A 134 2.54 -6.81 2.88
N ARG A 135 2.69 -7.69 1.88
CA ARG A 135 3.60 -7.46 0.77
C ARG A 135 3.11 -8.16 -0.49
N TYR A 136 2.93 -7.41 -1.57
CA TYR A 136 2.44 -7.89 -2.85
C TYR A 136 3.47 -7.60 -3.92
N TYR A 137 3.96 -8.64 -4.55
CA TYR A 137 4.94 -8.59 -5.62
C TYR A 137 4.23 -8.71 -6.96
N GLN A 138 4.68 -7.96 -7.96
CA GLN A 138 4.19 -8.01 -9.32
C GLN A 138 5.29 -8.36 -10.29
N LEU A 139 4.95 -9.18 -11.28
CA LEU A 139 5.68 -9.32 -12.53
C LEU A 139 4.73 -8.94 -13.67
N MET A 140 5.20 -8.12 -14.59
CA MET A 140 4.40 -7.68 -15.74
C MET A 140 5.24 -7.74 -17.02
N PHE A 141 4.63 -8.20 -18.10
CA PHE A 141 5.20 -8.27 -19.43
C PHE A 141 4.19 -7.75 -20.44
N GLY A 142 4.68 -7.03 -21.45
CA GLY A 142 3.81 -6.50 -22.48
C GLY A 142 4.57 -5.80 -23.60
N GLY A 143 3.81 -5.02 -24.36
CA GLY A 143 4.35 -4.23 -25.46
C GLY A 143 3.50 -3.01 -25.74
N ALA A 144 4.05 -2.10 -26.55
CA ALA A 144 3.33 -0.95 -27.06
C ALA A 144 3.66 -0.73 -28.54
N HIS A 145 2.73 -0.10 -29.21
CA HIS A 145 2.81 0.19 -30.65
C HIS A 145 2.40 1.63 -30.92
N GLN A 146 3.22 2.31 -31.68
CA GLN A 146 2.94 3.66 -32.19
C GLN A 146 2.03 3.54 -33.44
N LEU A 147 0.77 3.93 -33.28
CA LEU A 147 -0.21 3.91 -34.39
C LEU A 147 0.01 5.03 -35.38
N THR A 148 0.37 6.20 -34.86
CA THR A 148 0.74 7.40 -35.64
C THR A 148 1.88 8.13 -34.93
N ASP A 149 2.42 9.18 -35.52
CA ASP A 149 3.44 10.02 -34.85
C ASP A 149 2.96 10.66 -33.54
N LYS A 150 1.62 10.69 -33.30
CA LYS A 150 1.01 11.30 -32.16
C LYS A 150 0.29 10.33 -31.20
N LEU A 151 -0.05 9.13 -31.69
CA LEU A 151 -0.88 8.19 -30.91
C LEU A 151 -0.19 6.85 -30.78
N SER A 152 -0.12 6.34 -29.57
CA SER A 152 0.32 4.98 -29.28
C SER A 152 -0.66 4.24 -28.36
N ILE A 153 -0.63 2.92 -28.46
CA ILE A 153 -1.35 1.99 -27.58
C ILE A 153 -0.34 1.04 -26.94
N GLY A 154 -0.64 0.60 -25.74
CA GLY A 154 0.19 -0.39 -25.04
C GLY A 154 -0.62 -1.26 -24.13
N GLY A 155 -0.08 -2.42 -23.79
CA GLY A 155 -0.75 -3.33 -22.89
C GLY A 155 0.15 -4.46 -22.44
N GLY A 156 -0.26 -5.13 -21.37
CA GLY A 156 0.49 -6.24 -20.81
C GLY A 156 -0.33 -7.07 -19.84
N LEU A 157 0.24 -8.21 -19.50
CA LEU A 157 -0.30 -9.10 -18.46
C LEU A 157 0.53 -8.95 -17.20
N LYS A 158 -0.13 -8.93 -16.05
CA LYS A 158 0.51 -8.86 -14.74
C LYS A 158 0.13 -10.06 -13.88
N TYR A 159 1.11 -10.64 -13.23
CA TYR A 159 0.97 -11.65 -12.19
C TYR A 159 1.28 -11.00 -10.84
N VAL A 160 0.45 -11.27 -9.84
CA VAL A 160 0.62 -10.75 -8.48
C VAL A 160 0.69 -11.91 -7.49
N HIS A 161 1.75 -11.94 -6.69
CA HIS A 161 1.90 -12.79 -5.51
C HIS A 161 1.73 -11.96 -4.25
N ALA A 162 0.68 -12.26 -3.49
CA ALA A 162 0.32 -11.54 -2.27
C ALA A 162 0.60 -12.39 -1.02
N MET A 163 1.26 -11.77 -0.02
CA MET A 163 1.54 -12.38 1.27
C MET A 163 1.15 -11.42 2.40
N ARG A 164 0.40 -11.97 3.37
CA ARG A 164 0.03 -11.26 4.61
C ARG A 164 0.40 -12.13 5.80
N LYS A 165 0.98 -11.53 6.85
CA LYS A 165 1.36 -12.22 8.09
C LYS A 165 0.81 -11.47 9.28
N LEU A 166 0.45 -12.22 10.31
CA LEU A 166 0.13 -11.73 11.64
C LEU A 166 0.76 -12.68 12.66
N ASN A 167 1.56 -12.11 13.55
CA ASN A 167 2.04 -12.82 14.74
C ASN A 167 1.62 -12.02 15.96
N GLY A 168 0.99 -12.67 16.93
CA GLY A 168 0.48 -12.04 18.15
C GLY A 168 0.73 -12.92 19.35
N HIS A 169 1.06 -12.26 20.47
CA HIS A 169 1.11 -12.85 21.78
C HIS A 169 0.46 -11.90 22.78
N ALA A 170 -0.61 -12.35 23.45
CA ALA A 170 -1.33 -11.58 24.44
C ALA A 170 -1.55 -12.39 25.71
N SER A 171 -1.48 -11.71 26.86
CA SER A 171 -1.80 -12.31 28.14
C SER A 171 -2.63 -11.35 28.99
N PHE A 172 -3.51 -11.91 29.80
CA PHE A 172 -4.43 -11.14 30.64
C PHE A 172 -4.22 -11.49 32.12
N GLY A 173 -4.22 -10.47 32.98
CA GLY A 173 -4.37 -10.63 34.42
C GLY A 173 -5.81 -10.31 34.83
N TYR A 174 -6.40 -11.08 35.74
CA TYR A 174 -7.75 -10.84 36.28
C TYR A 174 -7.94 -11.51 37.63
N ASN A 175 -9.01 -11.12 38.35
CA ASN A 175 -9.38 -11.75 39.61
C ASN A 175 -9.86 -13.20 39.37
N PRO A 176 -9.13 -14.24 39.84
CA PRO A 176 -9.46 -15.63 39.55
C PRO A 176 -10.79 -16.11 40.13
N PHE A 177 -11.23 -15.53 41.24
CA PHE A 177 -12.53 -15.88 41.85
C PHE A 177 -13.70 -15.37 41.01
N VAL A 178 -13.59 -14.13 40.48
CA VAL A 178 -14.59 -13.57 39.59
C VAL A 178 -14.52 -14.27 38.22
N GLY A 179 -13.31 -14.53 37.72
CA GLY A 179 -13.12 -15.31 36.52
C GLY A 179 -13.79 -16.67 36.55
N ALA A 180 -13.60 -17.43 37.63
CA ALA A 180 -14.25 -18.73 37.81
C ALA A 180 -15.79 -18.64 37.78
N ARG A 181 -16.38 -17.59 38.38
CA ARG A 181 -17.84 -17.36 38.37
C ARG A 181 -18.41 -17.08 36.98
N VAL A 182 -17.68 -16.40 36.14
CA VAL A 182 -18.08 -16.13 34.71
C VAL A 182 -17.58 -17.20 33.77
N GLY A 183 -16.95 -18.26 34.25
CA GLY A 183 -16.43 -19.36 33.45
C GLY A 183 -15.15 -19.03 32.65
N LEU A 184 -14.42 -17.97 33.09
CA LEU A 184 -13.14 -17.58 32.48
C LEU A 184 -12.00 -18.33 33.20
N LYS A 185 -11.15 -19.02 32.40
CA LYS A 185 -9.94 -19.72 32.86
C LYS A 185 -8.82 -19.49 31.89
N GLY A 186 -7.55 -19.62 32.34
CA GLY A 186 -6.36 -19.38 31.52
C GLY A 186 -6.17 -17.92 31.18
N ASN A 187 -5.07 -17.56 30.57
CA ASN A 187 -4.74 -16.16 30.31
C ASN A 187 -3.79 -15.93 29.13
N GLU A 188 -3.34 -16.96 28.45
CA GLU A 188 -2.36 -16.85 27.36
C GLU A 188 -2.98 -17.12 26.00
N LEU A 189 -2.68 -16.22 25.05
CA LEU A 189 -3.10 -16.31 23.65
C LEU A 189 -1.90 -16.14 22.74
N TYR A 190 -1.70 -17.05 21.78
CA TYR A 190 -0.65 -16.97 20.78
C TYR A 190 -1.20 -17.31 19.39
N LEU A 191 -0.77 -16.57 18.37
CA LEU A 191 -1.09 -16.83 16.97
C LEU A 191 0.11 -16.48 16.07
N ASP A 192 0.53 -17.43 15.22
CA ASP A 192 1.40 -17.17 14.05
C ASP A 192 0.64 -17.57 12.80
N SER A 193 0.30 -16.61 11.97
CA SER A 193 -0.55 -16.80 10.80
C SER A 193 0.05 -16.21 9.53
N ARG A 194 -0.11 -16.95 8.44
CA ARG A 194 0.32 -16.56 7.09
C ARG A 194 -0.80 -16.78 6.09
N ARG A 195 -1.12 -15.75 5.33
CA ARG A 195 -2.10 -15.77 4.26
C ARG A 195 -1.39 -15.52 2.93
N ARG A 196 -1.67 -16.34 1.91
CA ARG A 196 -1.08 -16.20 0.57
C ARG A 196 -2.15 -16.29 -0.49
N ALA A 197 -1.97 -15.51 -1.55
CA ALA A 197 -2.82 -15.52 -2.73
C ALA A 197 -2.00 -15.18 -3.97
N ASP A 198 -2.45 -15.72 -5.11
CA ASP A 198 -1.90 -15.43 -6.43
C ASP A 198 -3.03 -14.98 -7.34
N GLY A 199 -2.74 -14.06 -8.25
CA GLY A 199 -3.72 -13.55 -9.19
C GLY A 199 -3.08 -12.99 -10.44
N VAL A 200 -3.89 -12.84 -11.48
CA VAL A 200 -3.49 -12.26 -12.76
C VAL A 200 -4.41 -11.12 -13.13
N GLY A 201 -3.89 -10.17 -13.84
CA GLY A 201 -4.61 -9.03 -14.40
C GLY A 201 -3.96 -8.55 -15.69
N ALA A 202 -4.53 -7.52 -16.27
CA ALA A 202 -4.02 -6.88 -17.47
C ALA A 202 -3.89 -5.38 -17.26
N VAL A 203 -3.05 -4.75 -18.07
CA VAL A 203 -2.92 -3.31 -18.18
C VAL A 203 -3.11 -2.91 -19.63
N LEU A 204 -3.79 -1.80 -19.88
CA LEU A 204 -3.99 -1.16 -21.17
C LEU A 204 -3.65 0.30 -21.03
N GLY A 205 -3.02 0.88 -22.05
CA GLY A 205 -2.64 2.28 -22.08
C GLY A 205 -2.89 2.92 -23.44
N LEU A 206 -3.16 4.22 -23.42
CA LEU A 206 -3.15 5.12 -24.58
C LEU A 206 -2.26 6.30 -24.23
N ASP A 207 -1.51 6.77 -25.22
CA ASP A 207 -0.67 7.96 -25.09
C ASP A 207 -0.83 8.84 -26.34
N TYR A 208 -1.11 10.13 -26.13
CA TYR A 208 -1.42 11.06 -27.20
C TYR A 208 -0.60 12.35 -27.11
N LYS A 209 0.37 12.49 -27.99
CA LYS A 209 1.11 13.73 -28.22
C LYS A 209 0.25 14.72 -28.99
N ALA A 210 -0.49 15.57 -28.29
CA ALA A 210 -1.33 16.58 -28.94
C ALA A 210 -0.47 17.58 -29.71
N THR A 211 0.70 17.93 -29.15
CA THR A 211 1.77 18.70 -29.78
C THR A 211 3.12 18.13 -29.38
N ASP A 212 4.23 18.67 -29.89
CA ASP A 212 5.58 18.26 -29.48
C ASP A 212 5.87 18.51 -28.00
N THR A 213 5.06 19.37 -27.33
CA THR A 213 5.25 19.80 -25.95
C THR A 213 4.05 19.45 -25.06
N LEU A 214 2.96 18.88 -25.57
CA LEU A 214 1.76 18.57 -24.80
C LEU A 214 1.36 17.11 -25.02
N ASN A 215 1.39 16.34 -23.94
CA ASN A 215 1.05 14.93 -23.93
C ASN A 215 -0.10 14.63 -23.00
N PHE A 216 -1.01 13.75 -23.43
CA PHE A 216 -2.10 13.17 -22.64
C PHE A 216 -1.94 11.66 -22.59
N ALA A 217 -2.31 11.08 -21.45
CA ALA A 217 -2.21 9.64 -21.25
C ALA A 217 -3.40 9.10 -20.48
N VAL A 218 -3.79 7.88 -20.83
CA VAL A 218 -4.82 7.11 -20.14
C VAL A 218 -4.29 5.69 -19.91
N LYS A 219 -4.39 5.20 -18.68
CA LYS A 219 -4.07 3.81 -18.34
C LYS A 219 -5.24 3.19 -17.60
N TYR A 220 -5.58 1.97 -17.95
CA TYR A 220 -6.52 1.14 -17.21
C TYR A 220 -5.86 -0.18 -16.80
N GLU A 221 -6.01 -0.53 -15.53
CA GLU A 221 -5.62 -1.82 -14.98
C GLU A 221 -6.86 -2.61 -14.54
N THR A 222 -6.94 -3.86 -14.96
CA THR A 222 -8.03 -4.74 -14.52
C THR A 222 -7.87 -5.10 -13.04
N PRO A 223 -8.96 -5.41 -12.32
CA PRO A 223 -8.86 -5.96 -10.97
C PRO A 223 -8.05 -7.26 -10.96
N VAL A 224 -7.29 -7.49 -9.88
CA VAL A 224 -6.61 -8.76 -9.64
C VAL A 224 -7.34 -9.48 -8.51
N LYS A 225 -7.98 -10.61 -8.83
CA LYS A 225 -8.71 -11.44 -7.86
C LYS A 225 -7.72 -12.24 -7.02
N LEU A 226 -7.70 -12.00 -5.71
CA LEU A 226 -6.79 -12.63 -4.76
C LEU A 226 -7.57 -13.46 -3.72
N LYS A 227 -7.52 -14.77 -3.89
CA LYS A 227 -8.11 -15.74 -2.96
C LYS A 227 -7.04 -16.22 -1.99
N PHE A 228 -7.05 -15.66 -0.79
CA PHE A 228 -6.10 -15.99 0.26
C PHE A 228 -6.43 -17.33 0.91
N LYS A 229 -5.39 -18.16 1.06
CA LYS A 229 -5.38 -19.37 1.89
C LYS A 229 -4.57 -19.08 3.15
N THR A 230 -5.15 -19.39 4.31
CA THR A 230 -4.53 -19.13 5.61
C THR A 230 -3.96 -20.42 6.20
N LYS A 231 -2.70 -20.36 6.64
CA LYS A 231 -2.07 -21.37 7.49
C LYS A 231 -1.66 -20.69 8.79
N ALA A 232 -2.09 -21.23 9.91
CA ALA A 232 -1.79 -20.67 11.21
C ALA A 232 -1.48 -21.76 12.24
N THR A 233 -0.62 -21.40 13.19
CA THR A 233 -0.41 -22.10 14.45
C THR A 233 -0.97 -21.21 15.55
N GLU A 234 -1.90 -21.74 16.33
CA GLU A 234 -2.53 -21.05 17.44
C GLU A 234 -2.43 -21.89 18.70
N SER A 235 -2.11 -21.26 19.81
CA SER A 235 -2.17 -21.87 21.13
C SER A 235 -2.84 -20.94 22.12
N THR A 236 -3.66 -21.53 23.01
CA THR A 236 -4.36 -20.82 24.07
C THR A 236 -4.67 -21.77 25.19
N ASP A 237 -4.53 -21.30 26.45
CA ASP A 237 -5.09 -21.92 27.63
C ASP A 237 -6.38 -21.23 28.09
N MET A 238 -6.75 -20.12 27.42
CA MET A 238 -7.91 -19.32 27.79
C MET A 238 -9.22 -19.98 27.34
N THR A 239 -10.17 -20.03 28.26
CA THR A 239 -11.54 -20.49 27.98
C THR A 239 -12.57 -19.57 28.63
N LEU A 240 -13.73 -19.40 27.98
CA LEU A 240 -14.89 -18.68 28.52
C LEU A 240 -16.10 -19.59 28.41
N ALA A 241 -16.76 -19.87 29.52
CA ALA A 241 -17.91 -20.78 29.59
C ALA A 241 -17.63 -22.16 28.94
N GLY A 242 -16.41 -22.69 29.10
CA GLY A 242 -15.96 -23.96 28.52
C GLY A 242 -15.52 -23.92 27.05
N ARG A 243 -15.74 -22.82 26.35
CA ARG A 243 -15.25 -22.63 24.98
C ARG A 243 -13.83 -22.03 24.99
N LYS A 244 -12.92 -22.62 24.20
CA LYS A 244 -11.60 -22.02 23.97
C LYS A 244 -11.74 -20.68 23.28
N ILE A 245 -10.96 -19.70 23.75
CA ILE A 245 -10.80 -18.38 23.13
C ILE A 245 -9.36 -18.28 22.61
N GLY A 246 -9.19 -17.93 21.35
CA GLY A 246 -7.90 -17.72 20.72
C GLY A 246 -7.76 -16.30 20.15
N LEU A 247 -6.57 -15.94 19.72
CA LEU A 247 -6.39 -14.68 18.96
C LEU A 247 -7.16 -14.71 17.63
N SER A 248 -7.41 -15.86 17.06
CA SER A 248 -8.25 -16.01 15.87
C SER A 248 -9.71 -15.59 16.08
N ASP A 249 -10.21 -15.57 17.32
CA ASP A 249 -11.54 -15.01 17.61
C ASP A 249 -11.57 -13.48 17.43
N PHE A 250 -10.44 -12.80 17.65
CA PHE A 250 -10.29 -11.35 17.42
C PHE A 250 -9.84 -11.03 15.98
N TYR A 251 -9.16 -11.97 15.33
CA TYR A 251 -8.63 -11.83 13.95
C TYR A 251 -9.08 -13.01 13.08
N PRO A 252 -10.40 -13.17 12.79
CA PRO A 252 -10.95 -14.40 12.20
C PRO A 252 -10.39 -14.75 10.82
N LYS A 253 -9.97 -13.77 10.05
CA LYS A 253 -9.34 -13.99 8.74
C LYS A 253 -7.96 -14.65 8.84
N TYR A 254 -7.36 -14.65 10.03
CA TYR A 254 -6.06 -15.26 10.32
C TYR A 254 -6.18 -16.63 11.01
N ALA A 255 -7.39 -17.15 11.20
CA ALA A 255 -7.59 -18.51 11.71
C ALA A 255 -7.11 -19.57 10.72
N ASN A 256 -6.60 -20.69 11.24
CA ASN A 256 -6.08 -21.77 10.40
C ASN A 256 -7.16 -22.36 9.48
N GLY A 257 -6.80 -22.57 8.21
CA GLY A 257 -7.69 -23.14 7.20
C GLY A 257 -8.72 -22.17 6.60
N VAL A 258 -8.80 -20.92 7.08
CA VAL A 258 -9.72 -19.92 6.55
C VAL A 258 -9.31 -19.49 5.16
N ASN A 259 -10.29 -19.48 4.24
CA ASN A 259 -10.17 -18.89 2.92
C ASN A 259 -10.90 -17.54 2.92
N SER A 260 -10.27 -16.53 2.36
CA SER A 260 -10.86 -15.19 2.25
C SER A 260 -10.47 -14.56 0.92
N ARG A 261 -11.15 -13.50 0.53
CA ARG A 261 -10.89 -12.82 -0.73
C ARG A 261 -10.65 -11.33 -0.49
N ARG A 262 -9.48 -10.84 -0.92
CA ARG A 262 -9.17 -9.41 -0.94
C ARG A 262 -8.45 -9.06 -2.22
N ASP A 263 -9.18 -8.46 -3.15
CA ASP A 263 -8.70 -8.15 -4.49
C ASP A 263 -7.85 -6.86 -4.50
N LEU A 264 -6.98 -6.74 -5.50
CA LEU A 264 -6.55 -5.41 -5.92
C LEU A 264 -7.65 -4.84 -6.84
N PRO A 265 -8.07 -3.60 -6.62
CA PRO A 265 -9.12 -2.98 -7.44
C PRO A 265 -8.65 -2.75 -8.88
N GLY A 266 -9.59 -2.54 -9.79
CA GLY A 266 -9.30 -1.91 -11.06
C GLY A 266 -8.84 -0.48 -10.85
N VAL A 267 -7.98 0.02 -11.74
CA VAL A 267 -7.41 1.38 -11.63
C VAL A 267 -7.49 2.08 -12.97
N LEU A 268 -8.05 3.29 -12.99
CA LEU A 268 -7.99 4.20 -14.13
C LEU A 268 -7.06 5.36 -13.77
N SER A 269 -6.05 5.59 -14.61
CA SER A 269 -5.12 6.71 -14.46
C SER A 269 -5.21 7.63 -15.67
N LEU A 270 -5.35 8.92 -15.42
CA LEU A 270 -5.32 9.99 -16.40
C LEU A 270 -4.12 10.88 -16.12
N GLY A 271 -3.43 11.32 -17.17
CA GLY A 271 -2.26 12.17 -17.01
C GLY A 271 -2.11 13.17 -18.14
N VAL A 272 -1.55 14.31 -17.81
CA VAL A 272 -1.15 15.35 -18.75
C VAL A 272 0.24 15.86 -18.39
N SER A 273 1.06 16.15 -19.39
CA SER A 273 2.32 16.89 -19.21
C SER A 273 2.48 17.94 -20.30
N LYS A 274 3.04 19.09 -19.94
CA LYS A 274 3.30 20.21 -20.83
C LYS A 274 4.68 20.77 -20.61
N ASP A 275 5.49 20.78 -21.66
CA ASP A 275 6.79 21.46 -21.65
C ASP A 275 6.61 22.94 -22.02
N ILE A 276 7.23 23.82 -21.23
CA ILE A 276 7.24 25.27 -21.37
C ILE A 276 8.66 25.75 -21.14
N ASN A 277 9.43 25.92 -22.20
CA ASN A 277 10.86 26.22 -22.13
C ASN A 277 11.62 25.13 -21.32
N ASP A 278 12.26 25.53 -20.21
CA ASP A 278 13.00 24.64 -19.31
C ASP A 278 12.12 24.00 -18.22
N TRP A 279 10.81 24.27 -18.25
CA TRP A 279 9.85 23.72 -17.29
C TRP A 279 8.99 22.64 -17.92
N THR A 280 8.70 21.59 -17.18
CA THR A 280 7.60 20.66 -17.46
C THR A 280 6.58 20.75 -16.33
N VAL A 281 5.33 21.05 -16.66
CA VAL A 281 4.20 21.02 -15.71
C VAL A 281 3.38 19.78 -15.99
N SER A 282 3.02 19.05 -14.95
CA SER A 282 2.27 17.80 -15.07
C SER A 282 1.15 17.70 -14.06
N GLY A 283 0.06 17.03 -14.45
CA GLY A 283 -1.10 16.76 -13.61
C GLY A 283 -1.64 15.37 -13.89
N GLY A 284 -2.29 14.78 -12.88
CA GLY A 284 -2.87 13.46 -13.02
C GLY A 284 -4.02 13.21 -12.06
N TYR A 285 -4.85 12.25 -12.44
CA TYR A 285 -5.96 11.73 -11.65
C TYR A 285 -5.93 10.20 -11.71
N ILE A 286 -6.02 9.56 -10.55
CA ILE A 286 -6.09 8.10 -10.44
C ILE A 286 -7.38 7.75 -9.72
N HIS A 287 -8.17 6.85 -10.30
CA HIS A 287 -9.41 6.33 -9.72
C HIS A 287 -9.26 4.84 -9.42
N TYR A 288 -9.61 4.46 -8.20
CA TYR A 288 -9.58 3.09 -7.72
C TYR A 288 -11.01 2.57 -7.58
N PHE A 289 -11.38 1.56 -8.36
CA PHE A 289 -12.71 0.92 -8.33
C PHE A 289 -12.84 -0.03 -7.14
N ASN A 290 -12.66 0.50 -5.93
CA ASN A 290 -12.69 -0.28 -4.68
C ASN A 290 -14.07 -0.90 -4.44
N LYS A 291 -15.14 -0.17 -4.77
CA LYS A 291 -16.53 -0.62 -4.62
C LYS A 291 -16.83 -1.87 -5.45
N ALA A 292 -16.20 -2.01 -6.62
CA ALA A 292 -16.35 -3.16 -7.49
C ALA A 292 -15.45 -4.34 -7.11
N ALA A 293 -14.46 -4.14 -6.23
CA ALA A 293 -13.54 -5.15 -5.77
C ALA A 293 -14.06 -5.82 -4.50
N ASN A 294 -13.71 -7.09 -4.29
CA ASN A 294 -13.96 -7.72 -2.99
C ASN A 294 -12.85 -7.32 -2.01
N MET A 295 -13.18 -6.50 -1.03
CA MET A 295 -12.26 -5.97 -0.01
C MET A 295 -12.45 -6.70 1.33
N ASP A 296 -12.33 -8.05 1.34
CA ASP A 296 -12.58 -8.91 2.51
C ASP A 296 -14.04 -8.85 3.02
N GLY A 297 -15.01 -8.58 2.12
CA GLY A 297 -16.42 -8.42 2.46
C GLY A 297 -16.76 -7.08 3.13
N ILE A 298 -15.84 -6.10 3.08
CA ILE A 298 -16.05 -4.75 3.62
C ILE A 298 -16.46 -3.83 2.47
N ASP A 299 -17.47 -2.99 2.69
CA ASP A 299 -17.98 -2.03 1.72
C ASP A 299 -17.09 -0.79 1.65
N TYR A 300 -16.07 -0.85 0.80
CA TYR A 300 -15.25 0.30 0.48
C TYR A 300 -16.00 1.23 -0.49
N ARG A 301 -15.80 2.52 -0.36
CA ARG A 301 -16.08 3.51 -1.40
C ARG A 301 -14.92 3.51 -2.39
N ASP A 302 -15.16 4.04 -3.59
CA ASP A 302 -14.07 4.24 -4.54
C ASP A 302 -13.07 5.26 -4.00
N GLY A 303 -11.79 4.97 -4.20
CA GLY A 303 -10.71 5.85 -3.84
C GLY A 303 -10.22 6.65 -5.05
N HIS A 304 -9.50 7.73 -4.80
CA HIS A 304 -8.88 8.51 -5.86
C HIS A 304 -7.63 9.24 -5.39
N GLU A 305 -6.77 9.55 -6.35
CA GLU A 305 -5.64 10.44 -6.15
C GLU A 305 -5.69 11.59 -7.15
N VAL A 306 -5.31 12.78 -6.70
CA VAL A 306 -5.08 13.95 -7.54
C VAL A 306 -3.66 14.41 -7.33
N ASN A 307 -2.90 14.50 -8.41
CA ASN A 307 -1.51 14.87 -8.33
C ASN A 307 -1.13 15.93 -9.36
N PHE A 308 -0.13 16.72 -9.03
CA PHE A 308 0.51 17.67 -9.91
C PHE A 308 1.97 17.84 -9.52
N GLY A 309 2.75 18.29 -10.48
CA GLY A 309 4.16 18.56 -10.23
C GLY A 309 4.80 19.36 -11.32
N VAL A 310 5.99 19.83 -11.01
CA VAL A 310 6.83 20.62 -11.89
C VAL A 310 8.24 20.04 -11.94
N ASP A 311 8.85 20.13 -13.12
CA ASP A 311 10.25 19.80 -13.33
C ASP A 311 10.93 21.03 -13.92
N TYR A 312 12.12 21.38 -13.44
CA TYR A 312 12.91 22.50 -13.93
C TYR A 312 14.31 22.05 -14.31
N ARG A 313 14.62 22.10 -15.62
CA ARG A 313 15.93 21.80 -16.18
C ARG A 313 16.82 23.02 -16.09
N PHE A 314 17.57 23.13 -15.00
CA PHE A 314 18.46 24.27 -14.76
C PHE A 314 19.85 24.11 -15.39
N SER A 315 20.14 22.94 -15.95
CA SER A 315 21.30 22.70 -16.80
C SER A 315 21.07 21.50 -17.74
N PRO A 316 21.92 21.29 -18.77
CA PRO A 316 21.78 20.11 -19.64
C PRO A 316 21.86 18.77 -18.93
N LYS A 317 22.47 18.72 -17.74
CA LYS A 317 22.67 17.48 -16.98
C LYS A 317 21.80 17.38 -15.73
N TRP A 318 21.16 18.46 -15.29
CA TRP A 318 20.45 18.50 -14.03
C TRP A 318 19.04 19.03 -14.19
N THR A 319 18.12 18.30 -13.60
CA THR A 319 16.71 18.71 -13.48
C THR A 319 16.28 18.62 -12.01
N TRP A 320 15.67 19.68 -11.51
CA TRP A 320 14.98 19.70 -10.22
C TRP A 320 13.51 19.37 -10.40
N HIS A 321 12.93 18.73 -9.41
CA HIS A 321 11.53 18.28 -9.41
C HIS A 321 10.87 18.63 -8.10
N ALA A 322 9.58 18.94 -8.16
CA ALA A 322 8.71 19.04 -6.99
C ALA A 322 7.27 18.63 -7.35
N GLY A 323 6.54 18.12 -6.37
CA GLY A 323 5.16 17.76 -6.61
C GLY A 323 4.37 17.47 -5.35
N TYR A 324 3.08 17.32 -5.56
CA TYR A 324 2.08 17.06 -4.53
C TYR A 324 1.09 16.01 -5.02
N ASN A 325 0.66 15.12 -4.12
CA ASN A 325 -0.42 14.19 -4.36
C ASN A 325 -1.35 14.14 -3.14
N TYR A 326 -2.65 14.24 -3.39
CA TYR A 326 -3.68 13.93 -2.41
C TYR A 326 -4.27 12.56 -2.71
N ALA A 327 -4.33 11.69 -1.71
CA ALA A 327 -4.87 10.35 -1.81
C ALA A 327 -6.06 10.16 -0.88
N HIS A 328 -7.23 9.90 -1.45
CA HIS A 328 -8.44 9.47 -0.75
C HIS A 328 -8.58 7.95 -0.88
N THR A 329 -8.65 7.24 0.23
CA THR A 329 -8.61 5.77 0.23
C THR A 329 -9.97 5.11 0.02
N GLY A 330 -11.07 5.78 0.35
CA GLY A 330 -12.42 5.23 0.33
C GLY A 330 -12.68 4.14 1.39
N ALA A 331 -11.75 3.90 2.31
CA ALA A 331 -11.88 2.90 3.36
C ALA A 331 -12.89 3.34 4.43
N PRO A 332 -13.86 2.50 4.82
CA PRO A 332 -14.73 2.82 5.94
C PRO A 332 -13.97 2.64 7.27
N LYS A 333 -14.27 3.49 8.27
CA LYS A 333 -13.59 3.45 9.58
C LYS A 333 -13.80 2.14 10.35
N GLN A 334 -14.88 1.41 10.06
CA GLN A 334 -15.13 0.06 10.58
C GLN A 334 -14.07 -0.96 10.12
N SER A 335 -13.38 -0.70 8.97
CA SER A 335 -12.31 -1.56 8.48
C SER A 335 -11.00 -1.43 9.26
N TYR A 336 -10.85 -0.39 10.10
CA TYR A 336 -9.63 -0.15 10.86
C TYR A 336 -9.42 -1.24 11.91
N ASN A 337 -8.23 -1.76 11.93
CA ASN A 337 -7.81 -2.80 12.87
C ASN A 337 -6.35 -2.57 13.30
N ASP A 338 -5.87 -3.40 14.20
CA ASP A 338 -4.56 -3.25 14.82
C ASP A 338 -3.36 -3.35 13.86
N THR A 339 -3.55 -3.89 12.67
CA THR A 339 -2.46 -4.09 11.71
C THR A 339 -2.71 -3.39 10.37
N GLU A 340 -3.89 -2.78 10.20
CA GLU A 340 -4.28 -2.16 8.95
C GLU A 340 -5.36 -1.10 9.17
N TYR A 341 -5.03 0.11 8.79
CA TYR A 341 -5.96 1.23 8.71
C TYR A 341 -5.57 2.11 7.54
N ALA A 342 -6.50 2.28 6.60
CA ALA A 342 -6.29 3.05 5.39
C ALA A 342 -6.86 4.45 5.57
N ILE A 343 -5.99 5.38 5.89
CA ILE A 343 -6.30 6.80 6.14
C ILE A 343 -5.90 7.62 4.93
N ASP A 344 -6.63 8.68 4.64
CA ASP A 344 -6.33 9.65 3.60
C ASP A 344 -5.00 10.35 3.85
N ALA A 345 -4.29 10.67 2.77
CA ALA A 345 -2.93 11.19 2.86
C ALA A 345 -2.67 12.36 1.91
N GLN A 346 -1.76 13.21 2.32
CA GLN A 346 -1.11 14.24 1.52
C GLN A 346 0.37 13.87 1.35
N ILE A 347 0.85 13.89 0.11
CA ILE A 347 2.21 13.47 -0.24
C ILE A 347 2.92 14.66 -0.86
N TYR A 348 4.02 15.06 -0.24
CA TYR A 348 4.89 16.13 -0.71
C TYR A 348 6.18 15.52 -1.20
N THR A 349 6.64 15.91 -2.39
CA THR A 349 7.82 15.33 -3.01
C THR A 349 8.75 16.39 -3.57
N THR A 350 10.04 16.08 -3.59
CA THR A 350 11.05 16.85 -4.31
C THR A 350 12.22 15.95 -4.68
N GLY A 351 13.04 16.38 -5.64
CA GLY A 351 14.19 15.58 -6.01
C GLY A 351 15.02 16.17 -7.14
N LEU A 352 16.04 15.41 -7.53
CA LEU A 352 16.99 15.79 -8.58
C LEU A 352 17.20 14.62 -9.53
N THR A 353 17.25 14.91 -10.81
CA THR A 353 17.74 14.00 -11.85
C THR A 353 19.11 14.46 -12.31
N PHE A 354 20.07 13.55 -12.40
CA PHE A 354 21.40 13.76 -12.93
C PHE A 354 21.63 12.88 -14.14
N LYS A 355 21.86 13.49 -15.30
CA LYS A 355 22.12 12.82 -16.58
C LYS A 355 23.53 13.17 -17.06
N PRO A 356 24.57 12.46 -16.57
CA PRO A 356 25.96 12.76 -16.96
C PRO A 356 26.24 12.55 -18.43
N THR A 357 25.59 11.58 -19.05
CA THR A 357 25.64 11.25 -20.47
C THR A 357 24.24 10.86 -20.98
N GLU A 358 24.06 10.69 -22.27
CA GLU A 358 22.78 10.26 -22.86
C GLU A 358 22.35 8.85 -22.41
N ASN A 359 23.33 8.02 -22.04
CA ASN A 359 23.10 6.63 -21.66
C ASN A 359 22.85 6.42 -20.16
N HIS A 360 23.20 7.38 -19.32
CA HIS A 360 23.14 7.23 -17.85
C HIS A 360 22.26 8.30 -17.23
N GLU A 361 21.29 7.88 -16.43
CA GLU A 361 20.40 8.78 -15.69
C GLU A 361 20.25 8.30 -14.24
N TRP A 362 20.53 9.18 -13.30
CA TRP A 362 20.35 8.98 -11.87
C TRP A 362 19.22 9.84 -11.34
N LYS A 363 18.39 9.28 -10.48
CA LYS A 363 17.24 9.94 -9.87
C LYS A 363 17.31 9.85 -8.36
N PHE A 364 17.18 10.98 -7.70
CA PHE A 364 17.14 11.12 -6.26
C PHE A 364 15.81 11.77 -5.88
N GLY A 365 15.00 11.08 -5.09
CA GLY A 365 13.70 11.57 -4.67
C GLY A 365 13.56 11.52 -3.16
N VAL A 366 12.88 12.53 -2.60
CA VAL A 366 12.52 12.62 -1.20
C VAL A 366 11.03 12.89 -1.10
N GLY A 367 10.35 12.18 -0.23
CA GLY A 367 8.93 12.34 0.00
C GLY A 367 8.55 12.35 1.47
N TYR A 368 7.55 13.14 1.79
CA TYR A 368 6.88 13.12 3.10
C TYR A 368 5.39 12.85 2.89
N VAL A 369 4.90 11.79 3.54
CA VAL A 369 3.50 11.39 3.49
C VAL A 369 2.87 11.69 4.83
N LYS A 370 2.00 12.68 4.85
CA LYS A 370 1.20 13.08 6.01
C LYS A 370 -0.18 12.47 5.90
N TYR A 371 -0.53 11.63 6.84
CA TYR A 371 -1.86 11.04 6.93
C TYR A 371 -2.76 11.87 7.86
N ASN A 372 -4.06 11.83 7.62
CA ASN A 372 -5.02 12.37 8.57
C ASN A 372 -5.05 11.50 9.83
N SER A 373 -5.23 12.14 11.00
CA SER A 373 -5.52 11.37 12.22
C SER A 373 -7.01 11.03 12.26
N GLU A 374 -7.35 9.76 12.50
CA GLU A 374 -8.74 9.29 12.46
C GLU A 374 -9.04 8.37 13.65
N ASN A 375 -10.27 8.46 14.16
CA ASN A 375 -10.76 7.48 15.12
C ASN A 375 -11.44 6.32 14.37
N GLY A 376 -11.35 5.12 14.93
CA GLY A 376 -12.09 3.97 14.42
C GLY A 376 -13.59 4.05 14.70
N GLU A 377 -14.30 2.98 14.37
CA GLU A 377 -15.72 2.80 14.71
C GLU A 377 -15.92 1.50 15.49
N PRO A 378 -16.99 1.38 16.29
CA PRO A 378 -17.27 0.16 17.04
C PRO A 378 -17.37 -1.06 16.11
N GLU A 379 -16.78 -2.17 16.53
CA GLU A 379 -16.85 -3.45 15.83
C GLU A 379 -17.48 -4.50 16.76
N ILE A 380 -18.28 -5.41 16.19
CA ILE A 380 -18.82 -6.57 16.90
C ILE A 380 -18.16 -7.83 16.32
N THR A 381 -17.36 -8.51 17.13
CA THR A 381 -16.70 -9.76 16.73
C THR A 381 -17.15 -10.87 17.68
N HIS A 382 -17.78 -11.92 17.14
CA HIS A 382 -18.33 -13.05 17.93
C HIS A 382 -19.20 -12.64 19.13
N GLY A 383 -20.00 -11.56 18.98
CA GLY A 383 -20.87 -11.03 20.02
C GLY A 383 -20.16 -10.13 21.05
N ILE A 384 -18.85 -9.93 20.92
CA ILE A 384 -18.07 -9.01 21.75
C ILE A 384 -17.99 -7.67 20.99
N LYS A 385 -18.47 -6.60 21.62
CA LYS A 385 -18.37 -5.24 21.09
C LYS A 385 -17.03 -4.62 21.49
N LEU A 386 -16.16 -4.39 20.52
CA LEU A 386 -14.92 -3.62 20.67
C LEU A 386 -15.18 -2.16 20.26
N ASP A 387 -15.14 -1.24 21.19
CA ASP A 387 -15.41 0.19 20.94
C ASP A 387 -14.16 0.90 20.39
N LYS A 388 -13.83 0.64 19.14
CA LYS A 388 -12.70 1.26 18.44
C LYS A 388 -12.87 2.78 18.23
N SER A 389 -14.04 3.38 18.51
CA SER A 389 -14.19 4.83 18.46
C SER A 389 -13.30 5.56 19.46
N LYS A 390 -12.85 4.85 20.50
CA LYS A 390 -11.88 5.33 21.49
C LYS A 390 -10.43 5.29 20.99
N VAL A 391 -10.16 4.60 19.89
CA VAL A 391 -8.81 4.44 19.33
C VAL A 391 -8.58 5.49 18.27
N LYS A 392 -7.54 6.31 18.48
CA LYS A 392 -7.03 7.23 17.48
C LYS A 392 -5.90 6.55 16.70
N TYR A 393 -6.01 6.54 15.39
CA TYR A 393 -5.02 6.01 14.46
C TYR A 393 -4.25 7.14 13.80
N ASP A 394 -2.93 7.06 13.84
CA ASP A 394 -2.02 8.04 13.26
C ASP A 394 -0.94 7.32 12.42
N LYS A 395 -0.51 7.99 11.32
CA LYS A 395 0.54 7.48 10.47
C LYS A 395 1.33 8.61 9.82
N GLU A 396 2.64 8.42 9.73
CA GLU A 396 3.56 9.30 9.00
C GLU A 396 4.59 8.45 8.26
N VAL A 397 5.00 8.87 7.07
CA VAL A 397 6.03 8.17 6.30
C VAL A 397 6.97 9.17 5.65
N GLY A 398 8.26 9.06 5.98
CA GLY A 398 9.34 9.70 5.24
C GLY A 398 9.91 8.72 4.21
N VAL A 399 10.21 9.19 3.00
CA VAL A 399 10.75 8.34 1.93
C VAL A 399 11.99 8.97 1.33
N PHE A 400 13.03 8.17 1.15
CA PHE A 400 14.16 8.45 0.30
C PHE A 400 14.19 7.41 -0.83
N SER A 401 14.34 7.87 -2.07
CA SER A 401 14.35 7.00 -3.24
C SER A 401 15.55 7.27 -4.14
N LEU A 402 16.08 6.20 -4.70
CA LEU A 402 17.17 6.21 -5.66
C LEU A 402 16.74 5.42 -6.91
N GLY A 403 16.94 6.01 -8.08
CA GLY A 403 16.70 5.38 -9.36
C GLY A 403 17.92 5.49 -10.27
N TYR A 404 18.09 4.49 -11.12
CA TYR A 404 19.13 4.51 -12.14
C TYR A 404 18.58 3.92 -13.44
N THR A 405 18.81 4.61 -14.53
CA THR A 405 18.46 4.15 -15.88
C THR A 405 19.72 4.08 -16.74
N TYR A 406 19.87 2.96 -17.45
CA TYR A 406 20.91 2.76 -18.46
C TYR A 406 20.28 2.48 -19.82
N LYS A 407 20.74 3.20 -20.86
CA LYS A 407 20.40 2.99 -22.27
C LYS A 407 21.58 2.32 -22.96
N PHE A 408 21.34 1.16 -23.60
CA PHE A 408 22.34 0.43 -24.38
C PHE A 408 22.38 0.91 -25.83
#